data_368c0a4f5f1920581f3f2d6fb1433aee
#
_entry.id   368c0a4f5f1920581f3f2d6fb1433aee
#
_cell.length_a   1.000
_cell.length_b   1.000
_cell.length_c   1.000
_cell.angle_alpha   90.00
_cell.angle_beta   90.00
_cell.angle_gamma   90.00
#
_symmetry.space_group_name_H-M   'P 1'
#
loop_
_entity.id
_entity.type
_entity.pdbx_description
1 polymer ?
#
loop_
_entity_poly.entity_id
_entity_poly.type
_entity_poly.pdbx_seq_one_letter_code
_entity_poly.pdbx_strand_id
1 'polypeptide(L)'
;MPFLPITKEETEALGWDCPDFVLVTGDAYVDHPTFGPAIISRLLESKGYRVAMLAQPDWKTDRDFTRFGKPRLGFMVSAGNIDSMVAHYTAARRRRSDDAYSPGNRPGLRPDRAVTVYAKKIRELYPDSPIILGGLEASLRRFAHYDYWDDAIRPSVLVESGADLLTYGMGERQSVEIADRLAAGEPVSSLRDIRGTCYLIPTKEYEPGPAVDCPSYEQVCASKREYAISCRKQQDEQDAVRGKRLLQKHGKMLLVQNPPALPLDGAELDAIYELPYMRTWHPCYADQGGVPAIQEVEFSITHNRGCFGGCNFCAIAFHQGRMVTTRSEESVLREAKLLTQLPNCLLYTSPSPRDCS
;
A
#
# COMPACT_ATOMS: atom_id res chain seq x y z
N MET A 1 2.94 17.11 -15.79
CA MET A 1 1.68 17.32 -15.08
C MET A 1 1.98 17.82 -13.67
N PRO A 2 1.09 18.55 -13.01
CA PRO A 2 1.31 18.97 -11.62
C PRO A 2 1.19 17.78 -10.66
N PHE A 3 1.55 18.00 -9.39
CA PHE A 3 1.21 17.04 -8.31
C PHE A 3 -0.30 16.81 -8.24
N LEU A 4 -0.70 15.66 -7.70
CA LEU A 4 -2.10 15.44 -7.34
C LEU A 4 -2.50 16.37 -6.19
N PRO A 5 -3.76 16.82 -6.13
CA PRO A 5 -4.20 17.77 -5.13
C PRO A 5 -4.10 17.22 -3.70
N ILE A 6 -3.61 18.06 -2.79
CA ILE A 6 -3.50 17.78 -1.35
C ILE A 6 -4.36 18.72 -0.50
N THR A 7 -4.93 19.76 -1.11
CA THR A 7 -5.80 20.73 -0.45
C THR A 7 -7.15 20.84 -1.16
N LYS A 8 -8.12 21.42 -0.45
CA LYS A 8 -9.45 21.67 -1.00
C LYS A 8 -9.39 22.71 -2.12
N GLU A 9 -8.60 23.74 -1.95
CA GLU A 9 -8.39 24.82 -2.93
C GLU A 9 -7.83 24.27 -4.25
N GLU A 10 -6.91 23.30 -4.18
CA GLU A 10 -6.38 22.63 -5.38
C GLU A 10 -7.45 21.78 -6.08
N THR A 11 -8.33 21.09 -5.35
CA THR A 11 -9.44 20.36 -5.97
C THR A 11 -10.48 21.29 -6.59
N GLU A 12 -10.77 22.42 -5.96
CA GLU A 12 -11.66 23.45 -6.49
C GLU A 12 -11.08 24.10 -7.76
N ALA A 13 -9.77 24.37 -7.79
CA ALA A 13 -9.07 24.88 -8.97
C ALA A 13 -9.12 23.93 -10.17
N LEU A 14 -9.22 22.61 -9.91
CA LEU A 14 -9.45 21.58 -10.94
C LEU A 14 -10.94 21.44 -11.33
N GLY A 15 -11.85 22.20 -10.72
CA GLY A 15 -13.28 22.14 -10.97
C GLY A 15 -13.95 20.88 -10.38
N TRP A 16 -13.37 20.30 -9.32
CA TRP A 16 -13.95 19.11 -8.68
C TRP A 16 -14.90 19.50 -7.55
N ASP A 17 -16.13 19.02 -7.60
CA ASP A 17 -17.06 19.10 -6.47
C ASP A 17 -16.61 18.20 -5.32
N CYS A 18 -16.12 16.98 -5.67
CA CYS A 18 -15.48 16.05 -4.75
C CYS A 18 -14.50 15.13 -5.52
N PRO A 19 -13.48 14.56 -4.86
CA PRO A 19 -12.66 13.52 -5.46
C PRO A 19 -13.46 12.20 -5.59
N ASP A 20 -13.03 11.35 -6.52
CA ASP A 20 -13.52 9.97 -6.60
C ASP A 20 -12.93 9.14 -5.48
N PHE A 21 -11.62 9.27 -5.27
CA PHE A 21 -10.90 8.64 -4.17
C PHE A 21 -10.09 9.66 -3.37
N VAL A 22 -10.03 9.45 -2.05
CA VAL A 22 -9.03 10.06 -1.18
C VAL A 22 -8.05 8.97 -0.79
N LEU A 23 -6.78 9.11 -1.23
CA LEU A 23 -5.71 8.20 -0.85
C LEU A 23 -5.00 8.73 0.39
N VAL A 24 -5.14 7.99 1.49
CA VAL A 24 -4.55 8.31 2.81
C VAL A 24 -3.26 7.54 2.99
N THR A 25 -2.19 8.24 3.32
CA THR A 25 -0.87 7.62 3.53
C THR A 25 -0.19 8.12 4.79
N GLY A 26 0.56 7.23 5.45
CA GLY A 26 1.39 7.57 6.60
C GLY A 26 2.68 8.31 6.25
N ASP A 27 3.09 8.33 4.99
CA ASP A 27 4.23 9.10 4.51
C ASP A 27 3.81 10.50 4.07
N ALA A 28 4.72 11.46 4.12
CA ALA A 28 4.60 12.71 3.36
C ALA A 28 4.45 12.41 1.86
N TYR A 29 3.81 13.31 1.12
CA TYR A 29 3.58 13.09 -0.31
C TYR A 29 4.87 13.25 -1.12
N VAL A 30 5.39 12.13 -1.57
CA VAL A 30 6.47 12.01 -2.55
C VAL A 30 5.89 11.35 -3.79
N ASP A 31 5.95 12.04 -4.91
CA ASP A 31 5.43 11.55 -6.19
C ASP A 31 6.55 10.91 -7.01
N HIS A 32 6.89 9.68 -6.62
CA HIS A 32 8.00 8.92 -7.22
C HIS A 32 7.60 7.46 -7.45
N PRO A 33 8.05 6.79 -8.53
CA PRO A 33 7.67 5.41 -8.87
C PRO A 33 8.18 4.33 -7.91
N THR A 34 8.92 4.69 -6.87
CA THR A 34 9.28 3.79 -5.76
C THR A 34 8.33 3.90 -4.57
N PHE A 35 7.38 4.82 -4.60
CA PHE A 35 6.39 5.03 -3.55
C PHE A 35 5.05 4.41 -3.95
N GLY A 36 4.62 3.37 -3.21
CA GLY A 36 3.35 2.69 -3.47
C GLY A 36 2.14 3.63 -3.58
N PRO A 37 1.95 4.59 -2.67
CA PRO A 37 0.88 5.58 -2.79
C PRO A 37 0.93 6.40 -4.07
N ALA A 38 2.12 6.80 -4.54
CA ALA A 38 2.28 7.51 -5.81
C ALA A 38 1.92 6.63 -7.01
N ILE A 39 2.35 5.36 -7.01
CA ILE A 39 2.00 4.42 -8.09
C ILE A 39 0.49 4.27 -8.20
N ILE A 40 -0.19 3.96 -7.12
CA ILE A 40 -1.63 3.71 -7.14
C ILE A 40 -2.42 4.97 -7.51
N SER A 41 -2.04 6.13 -6.95
CA SER A 41 -2.73 7.38 -7.23
C SER A 41 -2.54 7.82 -8.69
N ARG A 42 -1.32 7.75 -9.22
CA ARG A 42 -1.05 8.09 -10.63
C ARG A 42 -1.70 7.09 -11.60
N LEU A 43 -1.74 5.81 -11.25
CA LEU A 43 -2.44 4.81 -12.04
C LEU A 43 -3.94 5.11 -12.12
N LEU A 44 -4.59 5.40 -11.01
CA LEU A 44 -6.01 5.75 -10.99
C LEU A 44 -6.28 7.06 -11.75
N GLU A 45 -5.43 8.08 -11.57
CA GLU A 45 -5.49 9.31 -12.37
C GLU A 45 -5.42 9.02 -13.88
N SER A 46 -4.50 8.16 -14.30
CA SER A 46 -4.35 7.76 -15.71
C SER A 46 -5.57 7.05 -16.28
N LYS A 47 -6.42 6.47 -15.42
CA LYS A 47 -7.71 5.86 -15.77
C LYS A 47 -8.87 6.86 -15.72
N GLY A 48 -8.60 8.13 -15.45
CA GLY A 48 -9.59 9.19 -15.43
C GLY A 48 -10.28 9.41 -14.09
N TYR A 49 -9.82 8.76 -13.01
CA TYR A 49 -10.35 8.99 -11.66
C TYR A 49 -9.75 10.25 -11.03
N ARG A 50 -10.59 11.01 -10.32
CA ARG A 50 -10.18 12.17 -9.52
C ARG A 50 -9.62 11.70 -8.18
N VAL A 51 -8.30 11.75 -8.02
CA VAL A 51 -7.62 11.27 -6.81
C VAL A 51 -7.03 12.44 -6.04
N ALA A 52 -7.43 12.59 -4.78
CA ALA A 52 -6.82 13.54 -3.84
C ALA A 52 -5.92 12.79 -2.85
N MET A 53 -4.76 13.39 -2.51
CA MET A 53 -3.79 12.81 -1.59
C MET A 53 -3.97 13.40 -0.19
N LEU A 54 -4.17 12.54 0.79
CA LEU A 54 -4.18 12.90 2.21
C LEU A 54 -2.96 12.28 2.90
N ALA A 55 -1.85 13.00 2.81
CA ALA A 55 -0.54 12.57 3.29
C ALA A 55 -0.31 12.99 4.74
N GLN A 56 0.05 12.05 5.61
CA GLN A 56 0.32 12.26 7.03
C GLN A 56 -0.74 13.13 7.75
N PRO A 57 -2.05 12.77 7.68
CA PRO A 57 -3.08 13.54 8.36
C PRO A 57 -2.84 13.58 9.87
N ASP A 58 -3.19 14.70 10.50
CA ASP A 58 -3.24 14.78 11.97
C ASP A 58 -4.33 13.85 12.50
N TRP A 59 -3.92 12.64 12.86
CA TRP A 59 -4.82 11.59 13.34
C TRP A 59 -5.47 11.86 14.69
N LYS A 60 -5.01 12.89 15.40
CA LYS A 60 -5.57 13.30 16.70
C LYS A 60 -6.81 14.16 16.56
N THR A 61 -7.03 14.73 15.39
CA THR A 61 -8.18 15.60 15.09
C THR A 61 -8.94 15.11 13.85
N ASP A 62 -10.12 15.66 13.61
CA ASP A 62 -10.93 15.35 12.43
C ASP A 62 -10.59 16.25 11.22
N ARG A 63 -9.87 17.33 11.48
CA ARG A 63 -9.64 18.43 10.54
C ARG A 63 -9.13 17.96 9.18
N ASP A 64 -8.09 17.15 9.17
CA ASP A 64 -7.48 16.73 7.91
C ASP A 64 -8.35 15.71 7.18
N PHE A 65 -9.00 14.80 7.92
CA PHE A 65 -9.87 13.78 7.34
C PHE A 65 -11.15 14.35 6.73
N THR A 66 -11.58 15.54 7.15
CA THR A 66 -12.76 16.22 6.59
C THR A 66 -12.42 17.20 5.47
N ARG A 67 -11.14 17.42 5.16
CA ARG A 67 -10.64 18.40 4.20
C ARG A 67 -11.31 18.31 2.82
N PHE A 68 -11.46 17.11 2.28
CA PHE A 68 -12.05 16.88 0.97
C PHE A 68 -13.54 16.49 1.02
N GLY A 69 -14.12 16.38 2.21
CA GLY A 69 -15.46 15.81 2.38
C GLY A 69 -15.51 14.32 2.06
N LYS A 70 -16.72 13.80 1.79
CA LYS A 70 -16.95 12.40 1.43
C LYS A 70 -16.57 12.18 -0.05
N PRO A 71 -15.60 11.30 -0.36
CA PRO A 71 -15.29 10.96 -1.73
C PRO A 71 -16.43 10.17 -2.39
N ARG A 72 -16.54 10.24 -3.71
CA ARG A 72 -17.60 9.58 -4.46
C ARG A 72 -17.53 8.05 -4.39
N LEU A 73 -16.32 7.48 -4.46
CA LEU A 73 -16.09 6.02 -4.52
C LEU A 73 -15.51 5.44 -3.24
N GLY A 74 -14.67 6.19 -2.50
CA GLY A 74 -14.16 5.71 -1.22
C GLY A 74 -12.76 6.20 -0.85
N PHE A 75 -12.27 5.66 0.26
CA PHE A 75 -10.93 5.92 0.76
C PHE A 75 -10.02 4.73 0.49
N MET A 76 -8.79 5.01 0.05
CA MET A 76 -7.70 4.04 0.00
C MET A 76 -6.69 4.38 1.09
N VAL A 77 -6.34 3.42 1.94
CA VAL A 77 -5.55 3.67 3.15
C VAL A 77 -4.30 2.82 3.18
N SER A 78 -3.15 3.48 3.34
CA SER A 78 -1.82 2.87 3.45
C SER A 78 -1.04 3.48 4.62
N ALA A 79 -0.12 2.70 5.20
CA ALA A 79 0.85 3.23 6.17
C ALA A 79 1.99 4.02 5.52
N GLY A 80 2.10 3.97 4.19
CA GLY A 80 3.22 4.50 3.43
C GLY A 80 4.10 3.37 2.86
N ASN A 81 5.36 3.69 2.54
CA ASN A 81 6.31 2.76 1.94
C ASN A 81 6.76 1.65 2.88
N ILE A 82 6.80 1.92 4.16
CA ILE A 82 7.18 0.95 5.19
C ILE A 82 6.08 0.79 6.24
N ASP A 83 6.20 -0.25 7.04
CA ASP A 83 5.35 -0.49 8.20
C ASP A 83 5.55 0.61 9.25
N SER A 84 4.48 1.17 9.80
CA SER A 84 4.53 2.29 10.74
C SER A 84 5.29 1.95 12.02
N MET A 85 5.21 0.71 12.49
CA MET A 85 5.95 0.28 13.67
C MET A 85 7.45 0.18 13.39
N VAL A 86 7.85 -0.25 12.17
CA VAL A 86 9.24 -0.26 11.72
C VAL A 86 9.77 1.17 11.52
N ALA A 87 8.93 2.09 11.07
CA ALA A 87 9.28 3.50 10.97
C ALA A 87 9.55 4.13 12.34
N HIS A 88 8.78 3.72 13.36
CA HIS A 88 8.86 4.33 14.69
C HIS A 88 9.86 3.70 15.63
N TYR A 89 10.14 2.39 15.48
CA TYR A 89 10.93 1.64 16.47
C TYR A 89 12.08 0.88 15.83
N THR A 90 13.15 0.79 16.57
CA THR A 90 14.26 -0.12 16.27
C THR A 90 13.90 -1.56 16.62
N ALA A 91 14.72 -2.53 16.18
CA ALA A 91 14.58 -3.92 16.60
C ALA A 91 14.69 -4.14 18.12
N ALA A 92 15.33 -3.21 18.85
CA ALA A 92 15.40 -3.21 20.32
C ALA A 92 14.21 -2.50 20.98
N ARG A 93 13.12 -2.26 20.24
CA ARG A 93 11.89 -1.56 20.70
C ARG A 93 12.13 -0.13 21.20
N ARG A 94 13.25 0.50 20.80
CA ARG A 94 13.53 1.90 21.14
C ARG A 94 12.92 2.79 20.07
N ARG A 95 12.30 3.87 20.48
CA ARG A 95 11.73 4.87 19.57
C ARG A 95 12.87 5.48 18.75
N ARG A 96 12.63 5.65 17.44
CA ARG A 96 13.56 6.34 16.55
C ARG A 96 13.49 7.85 16.78
N SER A 97 14.62 8.53 16.64
CA SER A 97 14.73 9.99 16.72
C SER A 97 14.37 10.71 15.43
N ASP A 98 14.23 9.96 14.35
CA ASP A 98 14.01 10.47 13.00
C ASP A 98 13.01 9.61 12.22
N ASP A 99 12.43 10.18 11.16
CA ASP A 99 11.58 9.51 10.19
C ASP A 99 11.82 10.11 8.81
N ALA A 100 12.62 9.44 8.00
CA ALA A 100 13.00 9.89 6.66
C ALA A 100 11.79 10.11 5.72
N TYR A 101 10.65 9.48 5.99
CA TYR A 101 9.41 9.64 5.22
C TYR A 101 8.53 10.80 5.69
N SER A 102 9.02 11.59 6.64
CA SER A 102 8.32 12.74 7.20
C SER A 102 9.04 14.06 6.84
N PRO A 103 8.33 15.19 6.75
CA PRO A 103 8.94 16.47 6.44
C PRO A 103 10.00 16.84 7.47
N GLY A 104 11.19 17.24 7.00
CA GLY A 104 12.32 17.60 7.85
C GLY A 104 12.79 16.47 8.77
N ASN A 105 12.60 15.21 8.38
CA ASN A 105 12.99 14.03 9.16
C ASN A 105 12.32 13.93 10.54
N ARG A 106 11.17 14.58 10.75
CA ARG A 106 10.50 14.68 12.06
C ARG A 106 9.77 13.40 12.42
N PRO A 107 10.10 12.74 13.56
CA PRO A 107 9.42 11.52 14.00
C PRO A 107 8.04 11.82 14.58
N GLY A 108 7.15 10.82 14.58
CA GLY A 108 5.87 10.84 15.30
C GLY A 108 4.74 11.59 14.60
N LEU A 109 4.85 11.91 13.32
CA LEU A 109 3.78 12.52 12.55
C LEU A 109 2.73 11.49 12.11
N ARG A 110 3.10 10.23 11.93
CA ARG A 110 2.15 9.13 11.72
C ARG A 110 1.82 8.44 13.04
N PRO A 111 0.67 7.78 13.20
CA PRO A 111 0.37 6.95 14.37
C PRO A 111 1.07 5.59 14.30
N ASP A 112 1.21 4.93 15.45
CA ASP A 112 1.49 3.50 15.50
C ASP A 112 0.35 2.72 14.85
N ARG A 113 0.67 1.69 14.03
CA ARG A 113 -0.32 0.92 13.28
C ARG A 113 -1.23 1.82 12.45
N ALA A 114 -0.60 2.66 11.63
CA ALA A 114 -1.21 3.77 10.91
C ALA A 114 -2.45 3.36 10.10
N VAL A 115 -2.41 2.22 9.41
CA VAL A 115 -3.55 1.72 8.63
C VAL A 115 -4.79 1.54 9.51
N THR A 116 -4.64 0.94 10.69
CA THR A 116 -5.75 0.72 11.62
C THR A 116 -6.31 2.04 12.16
N VAL A 117 -5.43 2.95 12.57
CA VAL A 117 -5.83 4.25 13.15
C VAL A 117 -6.56 5.11 12.11
N TYR A 118 -6.01 5.22 10.92
CA TYR A 118 -6.62 6.01 9.85
C TYR A 118 -7.98 5.43 9.42
N ALA A 119 -8.07 4.12 9.22
CA ALA A 119 -9.32 3.49 8.82
C ALA A 119 -10.42 3.65 9.87
N LYS A 120 -10.10 3.52 11.16
CA LYS A 120 -11.06 3.79 12.26
C LYS A 120 -11.55 5.22 12.24
N LYS A 121 -10.63 6.19 12.11
CA LYS A 121 -10.99 7.61 12.04
C LYS A 121 -11.90 7.91 10.84
N ILE A 122 -11.62 7.33 9.68
CA ILE A 122 -12.47 7.48 8.49
C ILE A 122 -13.84 6.84 8.73
N ARG A 123 -13.90 5.65 9.33
CA ARG A 123 -15.17 4.97 9.61
C ARG A 123 -16.05 5.74 10.59
N GLU A 124 -15.44 6.40 11.59
CA GLU A 124 -16.16 7.29 12.52
C GLU A 124 -16.81 8.49 11.80
N LEU A 125 -16.07 9.10 10.87
CA LEU A 125 -16.51 10.29 10.14
C LEU A 125 -17.43 9.97 8.94
N TYR A 126 -17.21 8.83 8.30
CA TYR A 126 -17.91 8.40 7.08
C TYR A 126 -18.35 6.94 7.17
N PRO A 127 -19.40 6.64 7.96
CA PRO A 127 -19.82 5.27 8.26
C PRO A 127 -20.10 4.41 7.01
N ASP A 128 -20.62 5.02 5.94
CA ASP A 128 -21.07 4.33 4.73
C ASP A 128 -20.08 4.42 3.56
N SER A 129 -18.92 5.07 3.76
CA SER A 129 -17.92 5.17 2.68
C SER A 129 -17.11 3.89 2.58
N PRO A 130 -16.86 3.37 1.38
CA PRO A 130 -15.90 2.28 1.18
C PRO A 130 -14.51 2.64 1.69
N ILE A 131 -13.89 1.71 2.44
CA ILE A 131 -12.52 1.83 2.95
C ILE A 131 -11.73 0.63 2.46
N ILE A 132 -10.75 0.88 1.61
CA ILE A 132 -9.88 -0.12 1.02
C ILE A 132 -8.48 0.02 1.62
N LEU A 133 -8.00 -0.99 2.31
CA LEU A 133 -6.65 -1.02 2.85
C LEU A 133 -5.66 -1.50 1.78
N GLY A 134 -4.43 -0.99 1.83
CA GLY A 134 -3.36 -1.44 0.95
C GLY A 134 -1.96 -1.18 1.53
N GLY A 135 -0.95 -1.51 0.72
CA GLY A 135 0.45 -1.35 1.08
C GLY A 135 1.02 -2.45 1.96
N LEU A 136 2.28 -2.28 2.35
CA LEU A 136 3.05 -3.30 3.04
C LEU A 136 2.45 -3.68 4.41
N GLU A 137 2.13 -2.68 5.23
CA GLU A 137 1.57 -2.88 6.58
C GLU A 137 0.28 -3.69 6.54
N ALA A 138 -0.66 -3.33 5.68
CA ALA A 138 -1.91 -4.05 5.51
C ALA A 138 -1.68 -5.48 5.00
N SER A 139 -0.82 -5.66 4.00
CA SER A 139 -0.48 -6.98 3.44
C SER A 139 0.09 -7.92 4.50
N LEU A 140 0.99 -7.45 5.36
CA LEU A 140 1.61 -8.28 6.39
C LEU A 140 0.66 -8.62 7.56
N ARG A 141 -0.35 -7.77 7.80
CA ARG A 141 -1.31 -7.93 8.90
C ARG A 141 -2.69 -8.43 8.47
N ARG A 142 -2.81 -8.97 7.25
CA ARG A 142 -4.09 -9.45 6.71
C ARG A 142 -4.68 -10.66 7.43
N PHE A 143 -3.85 -11.51 8.04
CA PHE A 143 -4.24 -12.63 8.91
C PHE A 143 -3.99 -12.30 10.39
N ALA A 144 -4.38 -13.20 11.28
CA ALA A 144 -3.89 -13.21 12.66
C ALA A 144 -2.34 -13.26 12.62
N HIS A 145 -1.70 -12.33 13.30
CA HIS A 145 -0.25 -12.13 13.21
C HIS A 145 0.36 -11.85 14.58
N TYR A 146 1.64 -12.20 14.74
CA TYR A 146 2.39 -11.83 15.92
C TYR A 146 2.84 -10.38 15.83
N ASP A 147 2.41 -9.59 16.79
CA ASP A 147 2.87 -8.22 16.96
C ASP A 147 4.09 -8.21 17.89
N TYR A 148 5.25 -7.94 17.33
CA TYR A 148 6.53 -7.96 18.04
C TYR A 148 6.59 -6.92 19.18
N TRP A 149 5.93 -5.78 19.02
CA TRP A 149 5.98 -4.70 20.01
C TRP A 149 5.10 -4.96 21.21
N ASP A 150 3.91 -5.54 21.01
CA ASP A 150 2.98 -5.92 22.07
C ASP A 150 3.30 -7.32 22.65
N ASP A 151 4.19 -8.09 22.01
CA ASP A 151 4.48 -9.49 22.32
C ASP A 151 3.20 -10.35 22.38
N ALA A 152 2.32 -10.15 21.43
CA ALA A 152 1.01 -10.79 21.41
C ALA A 152 0.54 -11.11 19.99
N ILE A 153 -0.38 -12.06 19.88
CA ILE A 153 -1.10 -12.30 18.62
C ILE A 153 -2.23 -11.27 18.50
N ARG A 154 -2.25 -10.57 17.39
CA ARG A 154 -3.34 -9.65 17.01
C ARG A 154 -4.20 -10.25 15.91
N PRO A 155 -5.48 -9.90 15.85
CA PRO A 155 -6.37 -10.36 14.77
C PRO A 155 -5.97 -9.72 13.42
N SER A 156 -6.64 -10.13 12.34
CA SER A 156 -6.52 -9.46 11.05
C SER A 156 -6.75 -7.96 11.17
N VAL A 157 -5.97 -7.17 10.42
CA VAL A 157 -6.14 -5.72 10.34
C VAL A 157 -7.54 -5.32 9.87
N LEU A 158 -8.22 -6.13 9.05
CA LEU A 158 -9.62 -5.90 8.68
C LEU A 158 -10.56 -5.95 9.88
N VAL A 159 -10.32 -6.90 10.81
CA VAL A 159 -11.11 -7.00 12.06
C VAL A 159 -10.86 -5.80 12.95
N GLU A 160 -9.60 -5.36 13.07
CA GLU A 160 -9.24 -4.24 13.94
C GLU A 160 -9.67 -2.89 13.39
N SER A 161 -9.59 -2.69 12.08
CA SER A 161 -9.82 -1.39 11.45
C SER A 161 -11.28 -1.12 11.10
N GLY A 162 -12.08 -2.17 10.89
CA GLY A 162 -13.44 -2.04 10.37
C GLY A 162 -13.51 -1.61 8.90
N ALA A 163 -12.42 -1.79 8.14
CA ALA A 163 -12.41 -1.54 6.70
C ALA A 163 -13.15 -2.65 5.94
N ASP A 164 -13.58 -2.34 4.71
CA ASP A 164 -14.42 -3.23 3.91
C ASP A 164 -13.59 -4.24 3.11
N LEU A 165 -12.48 -3.78 2.56
CA LEU A 165 -11.63 -4.56 1.66
C LEU A 165 -10.16 -4.28 1.92
N LEU A 166 -9.31 -5.27 1.66
CA LEU A 166 -7.86 -5.12 1.72
C LEU A 166 -7.26 -5.66 0.41
N THR A 167 -6.42 -4.85 -0.23
CA THR A 167 -5.57 -5.29 -1.33
C THR A 167 -4.21 -5.69 -0.76
N TYR A 168 -3.73 -6.87 -1.13
CA TYR A 168 -2.40 -7.34 -0.72
C TYR A 168 -1.51 -7.61 -1.93
N GLY A 169 -0.22 -7.55 -1.70
CA GLY A 169 0.75 -7.67 -2.77
C GLY A 169 0.86 -6.41 -3.61
N MET A 170 1.18 -6.59 -4.87
CA MET A 170 1.24 -5.50 -5.86
C MET A 170 -0.18 -5.14 -6.29
N GLY A 171 -0.63 -3.95 -5.91
CA GLY A 171 -2.04 -3.57 -5.88
C GLY A 171 -2.60 -2.94 -7.17
N GLU A 172 -1.85 -2.85 -8.25
CA GLU A 172 -2.23 -2.08 -9.43
C GLU A 172 -3.52 -2.58 -10.09
N ARG A 173 -3.56 -3.87 -10.46
CA ARG A 173 -4.74 -4.45 -11.12
C ARG A 173 -5.97 -4.41 -10.23
N GLN A 174 -5.81 -4.80 -8.96
CA GLN A 174 -6.92 -4.79 -7.99
C GLN A 174 -7.48 -3.39 -7.79
N SER A 175 -6.61 -2.37 -7.68
CA SER A 175 -7.05 -0.99 -7.46
C SER A 175 -7.87 -0.46 -8.63
N VAL A 176 -7.48 -0.78 -9.86
CA VAL A 176 -8.24 -0.40 -11.06
C VAL A 176 -9.57 -1.16 -11.11
N GLU A 177 -9.57 -2.48 -10.93
CA GLU A 177 -10.79 -3.30 -10.94
C GLU A 177 -11.79 -2.85 -9.85
N ILE A 178 -11.32 -2.58 -8.64
CA ILE A 178 -12.14 -2.04 -7.55
C ILE A 178 -12.74 -0.69 -7.96
N ALA A 179 -11.91 0.20 -8.53
CA ALA A 179 -12.36 1.53 -8.95
C ALA A 179 -13.45 1.45 -10.04
N ASP A 180 -13.23 0.62 -11.05
CA ASP A 180 -14.16 0.43 -12.16
C ASP A 180 -15.50 -0.13 -11.68
N ARG A 181 -15.50 -1.12 -10.80
CA ARG A 181 -16.71 -1.75 -10.27
C ARG A 181 -17.48 -0.82 -9.33
N LEU A 182 -16.77 -0.08 -8.44
CA LEU A 182 -17.39 0.95 -7.61
C LEU A 182 -17.98 2.08 -8.47
N ALA A 183 -17.29 2.49 -9.53
CA ALA A 183 -17.79 3.51 -10.47
C ALA A 183 -19.01 3.04 -11.25
N ALA A 184 -19.13 1.74 -11.52
CA ALA A 184 -20.32 1.11 -12.11
C ALA A 184 -21.49 0.98 -11.13
N GLY A 185 -21.30 1.37 -9.85
CA GLY A 185 -22.34 1.34 -8.82
C GLY A 185 -22.44 0.03 -8.05
N GLU A 186 -21.46 -0.88 -8.20
CA GLU A 186 -21.42 -2.08 -7.38
C GLU A 186 -21.09 -1.71 -5.93
N PRO A 187 -21.80 -2.26 -4.92
CA PRO A 187 -21.46 -2.02 -3.53
C PRO A 187 -20.14 -2.73 -3.17
N VAL A 188 -19.32 -2.13 -2.33
CA VAL A 188 -18.03 -2.72 -1.90
C VAL A 188 -18.20 -4.13 -1.30
N SER A 189 -19.32 -4.42 -0.68
CA SER A 189 -19.65 -5.73 -0.12
C SER A 189 -19.83 -6.85 -1.15
N SER A 190 -20.03 -6.54 -2.44
CA SER A 190 -20.10 -7.51 -3.53
C SER A 190 -18.75 -7.82 -4.18
N LEU A 191 -17.70 -7.04 -3.89
CA LEU A 191 -16.37 -7.19 -4.47
C LEU A 191 -15.62 -8.37 -3.82
N ARG A 192 -16.15 -9.60 -3.95
CA ARG A 192 -15.66 -10.80 -3.24
C ARG A 192 -14.84 -11.74 -4.11
N ASP A 193 -14.67 -11.44 -5.39
CA ASP A 193 -14.04 -12.31 -6.40
C ASP A 193 -12.72 -11.75 -6.95
N ILE A 194 -12.36 -10.52 -6.59
CA ILE A 194 -11.15 -9.86 -7.07
C ILE A 194 -9.90 -10.54 -6.50
N ARG A 195 -9.01 -10.98 -7.37
CA ARG A 195 -7.72 -11.58 -6.97
C ARG A 195 -6.86 -10.57 -6.21
N GLY A 196 -6.06 -11.05 -5.26
CA GLY A 196 -5.19 -10.17 -4.47
C GLY A 196 -5.94 -9.33 -3.43
N THR A 197 -7.15 -9.74 -3.04
CA THR A 197 -7.95 -9.06 -2.00
C THR A 197 -8.26 -9.96 -0.83
N CYS A 198 -8.56 -9.32 0.31
CA CYS A 198 -9.14 -9.96 1.49
C CYS A 198 -10.37 -9.18 1.93
N TYR A 199 -11.37 -9.89 2.46
CA TYR A 199 -12.59 -9.33 3.01
C TYR A 199 -13.10 -10.14 4.19
N LEU A 200 -14.02 -9.56 4.97
CA LEU A 200 -14.69 -10.21 6.09
C LEU A 200 -16.16 -10.44 5.78
N ILE A 201 -16.65 -11.63 6.12
CA ILE A 201 -18.08 -11.97 6.08
C ILE A 201 -18.49 -12.70 7.36
N PRO A 202 -19.77 -12.66 7.75
CA PRO A 202 -20.28 -13.61 8.74
C PRO A 202 -20.04 -15.05 8.28
N THR A 203 -19.52 -15.90 9.17
CA THR A 203 -19.16 -17.29 8.80
C THR A 203 -20.35 -18.07 8.19
N LYS A 204 -21.58 -17.75 8.61
CA LYS A 204 -22.81 -18.38 8.10
C LYS A 204 -23.16 -18.02 6.65
N GLU A 205 -22.55 -16.94 6.13
CA GLU A 205 -22.79 -16.43 4.76
C GLU A 205 -21.75 -16.97 3.75
N TYR A 206 -20.76 -17.71 4.23
CA TYR A 206 -19.75 -18.28 3.35
C TYR A 206 -20.31 -19.52 2.63
N GLU A 207 -20.32 -19.45 1.31
CA GLU A 207 -20.64 -20.58 0.46
C GLU A 207 -19.39 -21.44 0.28
N PRO A 208 -19.46 -22.75 0.66
CA PRO A 208 -18.32 -23.66 0.53
C PRO A 208 -17.81 -23.76 -0.91
N GLY A 209 -16.50 -23.68 -1.07
CA GLY A 209 -15.82 -23.80 -2.36
C GLY A 209 -14.35 -24.19 -2.16
N PRO A 210 -13.57 -24.37 -3.23
CA PRO A 210 -12.16 -24.73 -3.12
C PRO A 210 -11.39 -23.65 -2.33
N ALA A 211 -10.98 -24.00 -1.11
CA ALA A 211 -10.26 -23.13 -0.21
C ALA A 211 -9.39 -23.96 0.76
N VAL A 212 -8.45 -23.31 1.41
CA VAL A 212 -7.58 -23.87 2.45
C VAL A 212 -7.90 -23.18 3.76
N ASP A 213 -8.35 -23.94 4.76
CA ASP A 213 -8.62 -23.44 6.10
C ASP A 213 -7.32 -23.24 6.88
N CYS A 214 -7.08 -22.01 7.32
CA CYS A 214 -6.06 -21.69 8.32
C CYS A 214 -6.62 -21.93 9.73
N PRO A 215 -5.76 -22.23 10.73
CA PRO A 215 -6.16 -22.20 12.13
C PRO A 215 -6.84 -20.87 12.47
N SER A 216 -7.91 -20.93 13.26
CA SER A 216 -8.65 -19.74 13.68
C SER A 216 -7.78 -18.77 14.51
N TYR A 217 -8.21 -17.53 14.65
CA TYR A 217 -7.54 -16.56 15.51
C TYR A 217 -7.34 -17.09 16.93
N GLU A 218 -8.38 -17.73 17.50
CA GLU A 218 -8.33 -18.28 18.85
C GLU A 218 -7.32 -19.44 18.96
N GLN A 219 -7.24 -20.31 17.95
CA GLN A 219 -6.25 -21.39 17.90
C GLN A 219 -4.83 -20.85 17.77
N VAL A 220 -4.65 -19.82 16.93
CA VAL A 220 -3.35 -19.15 16.75
C VAL A 220 -2.89 -18.47 18.06
N CYS A 221 -3.81 -17.85 18.80
CA CYS A 221 -3.52 -17.28 20.11
C CYS A 221 -3.12 -18.34 21.15
N ALA A 222 -3.77 -19.49 21.11
CA ALA A 222 -3.55 -20.56 22.09
C ALA A 222 -2.28 -21.38 21.85
N SER A 223 -1.73 -21.40 20.62
CA SER A 223 -0.68 -22.35 20.25
C SER A 223 0.29 -21.79 19.21
N LYS A 224 1.58 -21.76 19.58
CA LYS A 224 2.67 -21.43 18.64
C LYS A 224 2.73 -22.38 17.45
N ARG A 225 2.29 -23.67 17.63
CA ARG A 225 2.21 -24.64 16.56
C ARG A 225 1.13 -24.24 15.55
N GLU A 226 -0.04 -23.85 16.02
CA GLU A 226 -1.13 -23.39 15.14
C GLU A 226 -0.74 -22.09 14.41
N TYR A 227 -0.02 -21.20 15.07
CA TYR A 227 0.57 -20.03 14.41
C TYR A 227 1.53 -20.43 13.27
N ALA A 228 2.45 -21.37 13.53
CA ALA A 228 3.37 -21.85 12.50
C ALA A 228 2.64 -22.56 11.33
N ILE A 229 1.58 -23.32 11.61
CA ILE A 229 0.72 -23.93 10.57
C ILE A 229 0.03 -22.85 9.74
N SER A 230 -0.50 -21.80 10.37
CA SER A 230 -1.12 -20.68 9.68
C SER A 230 -0.12 -19.98 8.75
N CYS A 231 1.08 -19.66 9.24
CA CYS A 231 2.15 -19.05 8.44
C CYS A 231 2.55 -19.94 7.25
N ARG A 232 2.68 -21.24 7.47
CA ARG A 232 3.03 -22.20 6.42
C ARG A 232 1.98 -22.23 5.31
N LYS A 233 0.68 -22.31 5.66
CA LYS A 233 -0.41 -22.29 4.69
C LYS A 233 -0.44 -21.00 3.89
N GLN A 234 -0.24 -19.84 4.54
CA GLN A 234 -0.15 -18.57 3.86
C GLN A 234 1.02 -18.54 2.85
N GLN A 235 2.14 -19.15 3.20
CA GLN A 235 3.30 -19.22 2.32
C GLN A 235 3.11 -20.18 1.15
N ASP A 236 2.49 -21.33 1.38
CA ASP A 236 2.23 -22.32 0.34
C ASP A 236 1.24 -21.81 -0.72
N GLU A 237 0.24 -21.00 -0.30
CA GLU A 237 -0.79 -20.44 -1.18
C GLU A 237 -0.41 -19.05 -1.75
N GLN A 238 0.86 -18.66 -1.70
CA GLN A 238 1.35 -17.39 -2.24
C GLN A 238 1.71 -17.44 -3.73
N ASP A 239 1.55 -18.58 -4.36
CA ASP A 239 1.74 -18.76 -5.79
C ASP A 239 0.61 -18.06 -6.56
N ALA A 240 0.96 -17.11 -7.43
CA ALA A 240 -0.04 -16.35 -8.19
C ALA A 240 -0.82 -17.22 -9.21
N VAL A 241 -0.29 -18.36 -9.62
CA VAL A 241 -0.93 -19.26 -10.59
C VAL A 241 -1.73 -20.36 -9.90
N ARG A 242 -1.16 -20.99 -8.87
CA ARG A 242 -1.68 -22.20 -8.22
C ARG A 242 -2.33 -21.93 -6.87
N GLY A 243 -2.05 -20.76 -6.28
CA GLY A 243 -2.57 -20.38 -4.97
C GLY A 243 -4.08 -20.44 -4.90
N LYS A 244 -4.57 -20.98 -3.81
CA LYS A 244 -5.99 -21.14 -3.51
C LYS A 244 -6.46 -20.02 -2.59
N ARG A 245 -7.77 -19.91 -2.45
CA ARG A 245 -8.40 -19.09 -1.43
C ARG A 245 -8.01 -19.60 -0.04
N LEU A 246 -7.72 -18.65 0.87
CA LEU A 246 -7.45 -18.97 2.28
C LEU A 246 -8.57 -18.44 3.16
N LEU A 247 -8.90 -19.22 4.20
CA LEU A 247 -9.94 -18.89 5.17
C LEU A 247 -9.37 -18.88 6.58
N GLN A 248 -9.72 -17.86 7.37
CA GLN A 248 -9.40 -17.82 8.80
C GLN A 248 -10.58 -17.29 9.61
N LYS A 249 -11.04 -18.06 10.60
CA LYS A 249 -12.11 -17.63 11.50
C LYS A 249 -11.59 -16.63 12.54
N HIS A 250 -12.39 -15.59 12.78
CA HIS A 250 -12.25 -14.62 13.85
C HIS A 250 -13.58 -14.51 14.59
N GLY A 251 -13.81 -15.35 15.59
CA GLY A 251 -15.11 -15.46 16.26
C GLY A 251 -16.24 -15.85 15.29
N LYS A 252 -17.20 -14.96 15.12
CA LYS A 252 -18.35 -15.14 14.21
C LYS A 252 -18.07 -14.71 12.77
N MET A 253 -16.93 -14.03 12.52
CA MET A 253 -16.51 -13.56 11.21
C MET A 253 -15.54 -14.53 10.57
N LEU A 254 -15.56 -14.60 9.26
CA LEU A 254 -14.62 -15.33 8.43
C LEU A 254 -13.84 -14.35 7.59
N LEU A 255 -12.54 -14.32 7.77
CA LEU A 255 -11.61 -13.69 6.84
C LEU A 255 -11.46 -14.60 5.63
N VAL A 256 -11.71 -14.04 4.45
CA VAL A 256 -11.51 -14.69 3.16
C VAL A 256 -10.41 -13.96 2.42
N GLN A 257 -9.32 -14.66 2.09
CA GLN A 257 -8.31 -14.18 1.17
C GLN A 257 -8.51 -14.82 -0.19
N ASN A 258 -8.75 -14.04 -1.22
CA ASN A 258 -8.74 -14.51 -2.60
C ASN A 258 -7.31 -14.91 -3.03
N PRO A 259 -7.15 -15.75 -4.07
CA PRO A 259 -5.83 -16.06 -4.60
C PRO A 259 -5.03 -14.80 -4.95
N PRO A 260 -3.68 -14.84 -4.88
CA PRO A 260 -2.86 -13.69 -5.23
C PRO A 260 -3.16 -13.16 -6.64
N ALA A 261 -3.03 -11.86 -6.84
CA ALA A 261 -3.09 -11.28 -8.17
C ALA A 261 -1.99 -11.85 -9.07
N LEU A 262 -2.29 -12.00 -10.35
CA LEU A 262 -1.25 -12.30 -11.33
C LEU A 262 -0.29 -11.10 -11.41
N PRO A 263 1.02 -11.32 -11.50
CA PRO A 263 1.97 -10.23 -11.67
C PRO A 263 1.68 -9.47 -12.97
N LEU A 264 2.02 -8.19 -12.99
CA LEU A 264 1.98 -7.40 -14.21
C LEU A 264 2.93 -8.04 -15.24
N ASP A 265 2.55 -8.02 -16.51
CA ASP A 265 3.48 -8.36 -17.58
C ASP A 265 4.46 -7.20 -17.85
N GLY A 266 5.42 -7.41 -18.77
CA GLY A 266 6.44 -6.40 -19.06
C GLY A 266 5.86 -5.10 -19.61
N ALA A 267 4.84 -5.16 -20.46
CA ALA A 267 4.22 -3.98 -21.05
C ALA A 267 3.40 -3.18 -20.01
N GLU A 268 2.66 -3.88 -19.17
CA GLU A 268 1.94 -3.25 -18.04
C GLU A 268 2.92 -2.60 -17.06
N LEU A 269 4.04 -3.28 -16.78
CA LEU A 269 5.07 -2.77 -15.89
C LEU A 269 5.73 -1.50 -16.47
N ASP A 270 6.05 -1.51 -17.78
CA ASP A 270 6.55 -0.34 -18.49
C ASP A 270 5.58 0.83 -18.37
N ALA A 271 4.29 0.61 -18.63
CA ALA A 271 3.26 1.63 -18.55
C ALA A 271 3.15 2.26 -17.14
N ILE A 272 3.32 1.46 -16.08
CA ILE A 272 3.32 1.98 -14.70
C ILE A 272 4.51 2.90 -14.44
N TYR A 273 5.72 2.54 -14.90
CA TYR A 273 6.91 3.35 -14.66
C TYR A 273 7.03 4.56 -15.61
N GLU A 274 6.23 4.60 -16.67
CA GLU A 274 6.12 5.73 -17.60
C GLU A 274 5.03 6.74 -17.23
N LEU A 275 4.29 6.51 -16.13
CA LEU A 275 3.35 7.49 -15.60
C LEU A 275 4.07 8.80 -15.24
N PRO A 276 3.37 9.95 -15.29
CA PRO A 276 3.99 11.27 -15.18
C PRO A 276 4.34 11.65 -13.74
N TYR A 277 5.25 10.91 -13.12
CA TYR A 277 5.74 11.22 -11.77
C TYR A 277 6.56 12.51 -11.75
N MET A 278 6.37 13.31 -10.70
CA MET A 278 7.19 14.51 -10.44
C MET A 278 8.60 14.18 -9.96
N ARG A 279 8.85 12.96 -9.50
CA ARG A 279 10.13 12.43 -8.98
C ARG A 279 10.70 13.23 -7.82
N THR A 280 9.83 13.89 -7.06
CA THR A 280 10.21 14.67 -5.89
C THR A 280 9.05 14.73 -4.90
N TRP A 281 9.29 15.35 -3.76
CA TRP A 281 8.27 15.63 -2.76
C TRP A 281 7.44 16.86 -3.11
N HIS A 282 6.24 16.95 -2.58
CA HIS A 282 5.31 18.06 -2.81
C HIS A 282 5.86 19.38 -2.24
N PRO A 283 5.80 20.52 -2.99
CA PRO A 283 6.39 21.80 -2.59
C PRO A 283 5.95 22.35 -1.23
N CYS A 284 4.80 21.93 -0.69
CA CYS A 284 4.34 22.32 0.64
C CYS A 284 5.32 21.96 1.78
N TYR A 285 6.30 21.09 1.52
CA TYR A 285 7.31 20.68 2.51
C TYR A 285 8.61 21.49 2.41
N ALA A 286 8.73 22.45 1.50
CA ALA A 286 9.97 23.20 1.26
C ALA A 286 10.47 23.91 2.53
N ASP A 287 9.58 24.64 3.21
CA ASP A 287 9.91 25.37 4.44
C ASP A 287 10.16 24.45 5.67
N GLN A 288 9.89 23.15 5.50
CA GLN A 288 10.08 22.14 6.54
C GLN A 288 11.34 21.30 6.32
N GLY A 289 12.16 21.60 5.31
CA GLY A 289 13.37 20.85 4.98
C GLY A 289 13.16 19.68 4.02
N GLY A 290 12.02 19.64 3.32
CA GLY A 290 11.70 18.59 2.36
C GLY A 290 11.43 17.22 2.99
N VAL A 291 11.49 16.14 2.20
CA VAL A 291 11.30 14.75 2.64
C VAL A 291 12.58 13.96 2.34
N PRO A 292 13.38 13.61 3.34
CA PRO A 292 14.71 12.99 3.14
C PRO A 292 14.70 11.67 2.37
N ALA A 293 13.63 10.87 2.47
CA ALA A 293 13.53 9.57 1.79
C ALA A 293 13.71 9.65 0.27
N ILE A 294 13.51 10.82 -0.36
CA ILE A 294 13.76 10.99 -1.78
C ILE A 294 15.23 10.83 -2.15
N GLN A 295 16.15 11.20 -1.26
CA GLN A 295 17.60 11.19 -1.53
C GLN A 295 18.13 9.81 -1.87
N GLU A 296 17.50 8.75 -1.32
CA GLU A 296 17.90 7.37 -1.59
C GLU A 296 17.41 6.85 -2.95
N VAL A 297 16.37 7.48 -3.51
CA VAL A 297 15.65 6.91 -4.67
C VAL A 297 15.50 7.87 -5.85
N GLU A 298 15.84 9.14 -5.70
CA GLU A 298 15.64 10.21 -6.70
C GLU A 298 16.09 9.79 -8.11
N PHE A 299 17.24 9.15 -8.20
CA PHE A 299 17.83 8.68 -9.46
C PHE A 299 17.78 7.16 -9.62
N SER A 300 16.97 6.47 -8.81
CA SER A 300 16.85 5.02 -8.90
C SER A 300 15.95 4.60 -10.05
N ILE A 301 16.28 3.47 -10.68
CA ILE A 301 15.48 2.81 -11.71
C ILE A 301 15.06 1.45 -11.19
N THR A 302 13.76 1.22 -11.09
CA THR A 302 13.24 -0.10 -10.78
C THR A 302 13.16 -0.92 -12.07
N HIS A 303 14.02 -1.91 -12.20
CA HIS A 303 14.09 -2.76 -13.40
C HIS A 303 13.11 -3.93 -13.34
N ASN A 304 12.94 -4.53 -12.16
CA ASN A 304 12.11 -5.72 -11.97
C ASN A 304 11.37 -5.69 -10.63
N ARG A 305 10.33 -6.51 -10.51
CA ARG A 305 9.58 -6.76 -9.28
C ARG A 305 9.49 -8.25 -9.01
N GLY A 306 9.27 -8.60 -7.73
CA GLY A 306 9.23 -9.98 -7.27
C GLY A 306 10.62 -10.52 -6.93
N CYS A 307 10.63 -11.64 -6.21
CA CYS A 307 11.88 -12.32 -5.83
C CYS A 307 11.63 -13.82 -5.66
N PHE A 308 12.37 -14.65 -6.39
CA PHE A 308 12.30 -16.11 -6.26
C PHE A 308 12.96 -16.65 -5.00
N GLY A 309 13.63 -15.81 -4.21
CA GLY A 309 14.26 -16.18 -2.96
C GLY A 309 13.25 -16.66 -1.91
N GLY A 310 13.64 -17.67 -1.12
CA GLY A 310 12.83 -18.26 -0.06
C GLY A 310 13.22 -17.81 1.35
N CYS A 311 13.81 -16.63 1.51
CA CYS A 311 14.33 -16.15 2.78
C CYS A 311 13.20 -15.95 3.81
N ASN A 312 13.26 -16.66 4.94
CA ASN A 312 12.20 -16.66 5.95
C ASN A 312 12.00 -15.31 6.66
N PHE A 313 13.00 -14.43 6.62
CA PHE A 313 12.94 -13.09 7.23
C PHE A 313 12.43 -12.01 6.28
N CYS A 314 12.30 -12.33 4.96
CA CYS A 314 12.12 -11.31 3.94
C CYS A 314 10.64 -11.08 3.60
N ALA A 315 10.16 -9.85 3.80
CA ALA A 315 8.81 -9.45 3.44
C ALA A 315 8.62 -9.25 1.92
N ILE A 316 9.70 -9.07 1.15
CA ILE A 316 9.63 -8.80 -0.30
C ILE A 316 8.92 -9.94 -1.03
N ALA A 317 9.37 -11.18 -0.87
CA ALA A 317 8.73 -12.31 -1.53
C ALA A 317 7.27 -12.52 -1.08
N PHE A 318 6.96 -12.14 0.17
CA PHE A 318 5.62 -12.25 0.74
C PHE A 318 4.68 -11.13 0.25
N HIS A 319 5.21 -9.95 -0.03
CA HIS A 319 4.44 -8.79 -0.52
C HIS A 319 4.45 -8.72 -2.05
N GLN A 320 5.61 -8.72 -2.69
CA GLN A 320 5.72 -8.60 -4.15
C GLN A 320 5.48 -9.92 -4.92
N GLY A 321 5.52 -11.06 -4.21
CA GLY A 321 5.39 -12.37 -4.83
C GLY A 321 6.73 -12.98 -5.25
N ARG A 322 6.67 -14.24 -5.71
CA ARG A 322 7.85 -15.04 -6.09
C ARG A 322 8.13 -15.05 -7.60
N MET A 323 7.19 -14.61 -8.41
CA MET A 323 7.39 -14.47 -9.84
C MET A 323 8.11 -13.14 -10.09
N VAL A 324 9.24 -13.23 -10.79
CA VAL A 324 9.99 -12.05 -11.20
C VAL A 324 9.48 -11.60 -12.55
N THR A 325 9.07 -10.35 -12.64
CA THR A 325 8.71 -9.68 -13.90
C THR A 325 9.62 -8.48 -14.11
N THR A 326 9.99 -8.24 -15.36
CA THR A 326 10.95 -7.22 -15.75
C THR A 326 10.34 -6.24 -16.72
N ARG A 327 10.82 -5.01 -16.67
CA ARG A 327 10.56 -3.98 -17.68
C ARG A 327 11.34 -4.29 -18.96
N SER A 328 10.90 -3.72 -20.07
CA SER A 328 11.66 -3.74 -21.31
C SER A 328 12.94 -2.89 -21.19
N GLU A 329 13.94 -3.22 -21.98
CA GLU A 329 15.18 -2.45 -22.08
C GLU A 329 14.89 -1.01 -22.52
N GLU A 330 14.00 -0.85 -23.49
CA GLU A 330 13.59 0.45 -24.03
C GLU A 330 12.95 1.35 -22.95
N SER A 331 12.11 0.79 -22.09
CA SER A 331 11.51 1.53 -20.98
C SER A 331 12.55 1.99 -19.97
N VAL A 332 13.50 1.11 -19.61
CA VAL A 332 14.60 1.44 -18.70
C VAL A 332 15.51 2.51 -19.29
N LEU A 333 15.84 2.41 -20.59
CA LEU A 333 16.66 3.42 -21.27
C LEU A 333 15.97 4.78 -21.38
N ARG A 334 14.64 4.79 -21.63
CA ARG A 334 13.86 6.06 -21.61
C ARG A 334 13.93 6.72 -20.24
N GLU A 335 13.75 5.95 -19.18
CA GLU A 335 13.85 6.46 -17.81
C GLU A 335 15.26 6.94 -17.48
N ALA A 336 16.30 6.22 -17.86
CA ALA A 336 17.68 6.64 -17.68
C ALA A 336 17.97 7.99 -18.36
N LYS A 337 17.49 8.16 -19.62
CA LYS A 337 17.60 9.45 -20.32
C LYS A 337 16.85 10.58 -19.60
N LEU A 338 15.67 10.31 -19.05
CA LEU A 338 14.94 11.29 -18.26
C LEU A 338 15.76 11.70 -17.02
N LEU A 339 16.32 10.74 -16.30
CA LEU A 339 17.10 11.00 -15.08
C LEU A 339 18.32 11.87 -15.35
N THR A 340 19.02 11.68 -16.50
CA THR A 340 20.18 12.53 -16.86
C THR A 340 19.83 14.00 -17.13
N GLN A 341 18.54 14.31 -17.30
CA GLN A 341 18.05 15.68 -17.48
C GLN A 341 17.64 16.34 -16.16
N LEU A 342 17.55 15.57 -15.08
CA LEU A 342 17.18 16.13 -13.77
C LEU A 342 18.37 16.89 -13.16
N PRO A 343 18.10 17.99 -12.41
CA PRO A 343 19.13 18.70 -11.68
C PRO A 343 19.89 17.76 -10.72
N ASN A 344 21.20 17.95 -10.61
CA ASN A 344 22.07 17.19 -9.70
C ASN A 344 22.21 15.69 -10.00
N CYS A 345 21.86 15.21 -11.19
CA CYS A 345 22.06 13.82 -11.56
C CYS A 345 23.56 13.49 -11.66
N LEU A 346 24.04 12.66 -10.74
CA LEU A 346 25.46 12.25 -10.68
C LEU A 346 25.86 11.23 -11.74
N LEU A 347 24.92 10.58 -12.41
CA LEU A 347 25.21 9.64 -13.52
C LEU A 347 25.96 10.30 -14.66
N TYR A 348 25.83 11.61 -14.80
CA TYR A 348 26.53 12.39 -15.84
C TYR A 348 27.92 12.88 -15.41
N THR A 349 28.25 12.87 -14.12
CA THR A 349 29.46 13.45 -13.56
C THR A 349 30.42 12.46 -12.92
N SER A 350 29.99 11.22 -12.72
CA SER A 350 30.87 10.16 -12.19
C SER A 350 31.61 9.48 -13.33
N PRO A 351 32.96 9.49 -13.32
CA PRO A 351 33.71 8.71 -14.28
C PRO A 351 33.42 7.22 -14.06
N SER A 352 33.16 6.50 -15.13
CA SER A 352 33.03 5.03 -15.09
C SER A 352 34.32 4.43 -14.56
N PRO A 353 34.29 3.36 -13.74
CA PRO A 353 35.50 2.64 -13.37
C PRO A 353 36.35 2.18 -14.56
N ARG A 354 35.77 2.13 -15.77
CA ARG A 354 36.48 1.84 -17.04
C ARG A 354 37.24 3.04 -17.59
N ASP A 355 36.89 4.27 -17.15
CA ASP A 355 37.54 5.50 -17.60
C ASP A 355 38.76 5.85 -16.74
N CYS A 356 39.04 5.03 -15.71
CA CYS A 356 40.18 5.17 -14.80
C CYS A 356 41.33 4.19 -15.15
N SER A 357 41.30 3.50 -16.29
CA SER A 357 42.35 2.57 -16.75
C SER A 357 43.24 3.19 -17.81
#